data_6ca14e0cad54b47fccfa47fd875d6c82
#
_entry.id   6ca14e0cad54b47fccfa47fd875d6c82
#
_cell.length_a   1.000
_cell.length_b   1.000
_cell.length_c   1.000
_cell.angle_alpha   90.00
_cell.angle_beta   90.00
_cell.angle_gamma   90.00
#
_symmetry.space_group_name_H-M   'P 1'
#
loop_
_entity.id
_entity.type
_entity.pdbx_description
1 polymer ?
#
loop_
_entity_poly.entity_id
_entity_poly.type
_entity_poly.pdbx_seq_one_letter_code
_entity_poly.pdbx_strand_id
1 'polypeptide(L)'
;YAARFIERVRERKIEYKLNTMVMEISPQKAVTAMNREEGLFEIKARAVILAMGCRERSRGALNIPGYRPAGIYSAGTAQRLVNMEGFMPGREVVILGSGDIGLIMARRMTLEGAKVKVVAELMPYSGGLKRNIVQCLNDYGIPLKLSHTVVEIRGKERLTGITLAEVDKNGKPIPGTEEDYSCD
;
A
#
# COMPACT_ATOMS: atom_id res chain seq x y z
N TYR A 1 -10.56 -6.66 20.06
CA TYR A 1 -9.85 -5.43 20.41
C TYR A 1 -10.70 -4.20 20.10
N ALA A 2 -11.15 -3.98 18.86
CA ALA A 2 -11.96 -2.82 18.46
C ALA A 2 -13.26 -2.67 19.26
N ALA A 3 -14.00 -3.77 19.46
CA ALA A 3 -15.27 -3.77 20.20
C ALA A 3 -15.16 -3.10 21.59
N ARG A 4 -14.07 -3.34 22.31
CA ARG A 4 -13.83 -2.72 23.63
C ARG A 4 -13.73 -1.18 23.56
N PHE A 5 -13.16 -0.63 22.49
CA PHE A 5 -13.07 0.82 22.32
C PHE A 5 -14.40 1.42 21.86
N ILE A 6 -15.12 0.72 21.00
CA ILE A 6 -16.48 1.11 20.59
C ILE A 6 -17.41 1.19 21.80
N GLU A 7 -17.36 0.20 22.69
CA GLU A 7 -18.13 0.21 23.94
C GLU A 7 -17.79 1.43 24.80
N ARG A 8 -16.51 1.73 24.98
CA ARG A 8 -16.08 2.92 25.73
C ARG A 8 -16.53 4.25 25.12
N VAL A 9 -16.63 4.34 23.80
CA VAL A 9 -17.19 5.52 23.12
C VAL A 9 -18.66 5.69 23.48
N ARG A 10 -19.43 4.57 23.46
CA ARG A 10 -20.83 4.54 23.81
C ARG A 10 -21.10 4.88 25.29
N GLU A 11 -20.33 4.25 26.20
CA GLU A 11 -20.40 4.52 27.65
C GLU A 11 -20.16 6.00 27.98
N ARG A 12 -19.23 6.64 27.24
CA ARG A 12 -18.93 8.07 27.39
C ARG A 12 -19.87 8.99 26.66
N LYS A 13 -20.87 8.44 25.95
CA LYS A 13 -21.84 9.19 25.15
C LYS A 13 -21.18 10.15 24.15
N ILE A 14 -20.04 9.73 23.58
CA ILE A 14 -19.35 10.50 22.54
C ILE A 14 -20.18 10.39 21.28
N GLU A 15 -20.54 11.54 20.71
CA GLU A 15 -21.26 11.59 19.44
C GLU A 15 -20.36 11.07 18.31
N TYR A 16 -20.92 10.23 17.45
CA TYR A 16 -20.27 9.73 16.25
C TYR A 16 -21.25 9.64 15.09
N LYS A 17 -20.78 9.89 13.89
CA LYS A 17 -21.57 9.81 12.65
C LYS A 17 -21.05 8.72 11.77
N LEU A 18 -21.86 7.69 11.53
CA LEU A 18 -21.58 6.60 10.58
C LEU A 18 -21.98 7.01 9.17
N ASN A 19 -21.45 6.32 8.16
CA ASN A 19 -21.76 6.57 6.75
C ASN A 19 -21.62 8.05 6.34
N THR A 20 -20.66 8.75 6.96
CA THR A 20 -20.43 10.19 6.78
C THR A 20 -19.07 10.42 6.17
N MET A 21 -19.03 11.17 5.06
CA MET A 21 -17.81 11.54 4.35
C MET A 21 -17.39 12.95 4.75
N VAL A 22 -16.15 13.11 5.19
CA VAL A 22 -15.54 14.43 5.34
C VAL A 22 -15.05 14.89 3.98
N MET A 23 -15.52 16.04 3.54
CA MET A 23 -15.21 16.63 2.24
C MET A 23 -14.05 17.62 2.33
N GLU A 24 -14.01 18.41 3.40
CA GLU A 24 -13.03 19.47 3.60
C GLU A 24 -12.77 19.72 5.08
N ILE A 25 -11.56 20.15 5.39
CA ILE A 25 -11.18 20.69 6.70
C ILE A 25 -10.51 22.03 6.45
N SER A 26 -11.17 23.12 6.85
CA SER A 26 -10.64 24.47 6.66
C SER A 26 -9.52 24.81 7.66
N PRO A 27 -8.68 25.83 7.37
CA PRO A 27 -7.69 26.33 8.33
C PRO A 27 -8.32 26.81 9.64
N GLN A 28 -9.57 27.24 9.61
CA GLN A 28 -10.35 27.67 10.79
C GLN A 28 -10.94 26.49 11.57
N LYS A 29 -10.57 25.25 11.19
CA LYS A 29 -11.04 24.01 11.81
C LYS A 29 -12.56 23.79 11.67
N ALA A 30 -13.16 24.29 10.60
CA ALA A 30 -14.48 23.92 10.17
C ALA A 30 -14.36 22.65 9.32
N VAL A 31 -15.08 21.60 9.69
CA VAL A 31 -15.10 20.32 9.01
C VAL A 31 -16.41 20.22 8.23
N THR A 32 -16.32 20.28 6.90
CA THR A 32 -17.46 20.04 6.02
C THR A 32 -17.64 18.55 5.79
N ALA A 33 -18.79 18.02 6.10
CA ALA A 33 -19.11 16.61 5.96
C ALA A 33 -20.46 16.41 5.27
N MET A 34 -20.68 15.19 4.75
CA MET A 34 -21.89 14.82 4.04
C MET A 34 -22.31 13.41 4.39
N ASN A 35 -23.62 13.22 4.59
CA ASN A 35 -24.27 11.90 4.66
C ASN A 35 -25.65 11.94 3.99
N ARG A 36 -26.34 10.78 3.95
CA ARG A 36 -27.66 10.68 3.30
C ARG A 36 -28.78 11.31 4.10
N GLU A 37 -28.64 11.40 5.41
CA GLU A 37 -29.71 11.83 6.33
C GLU A 37 -29.71 13.34 6.50
N GLU A 38 -28.53 13.95 6.69
CA GLU A 38 -28.36 15.37 6.99
C GLU A 38 -27.97 16.19 5.76
N GLY A 39 -27.57 15.53 4.65
CA GLY A 39 -27.02 16.22 3.49
C GLY A 39 -25.62 16.74 3.77
N LEU A 40 -25.32 17.94 3.27
CA LEU A 40 -24.07 18.66 3.52
C LEU A 40 -24.20 19.52 4.79
N PHE A 41 -23.26 19.38 5.71
CA PHE A 41 -23.25 20.14 6.97
C PHE A 41 -21.82 20.50 7.39
N GLU A 42 -21.69 21.45 8.30
CA GLU A 42 -20.42 21.93 8.83
C GLU A 42 -20.36 21.73 10.36
N ILE A 43 -19.20 21.27 10.83
CA ILE A 43 -18.88 21.13 12.25
C ILE A 43 -17.71 22.03 12.58
N LYS A 44 -17.89 23.03 13.45
CA LYS A 44 -16.79 23.86 13.95
C LYS A 44 -16.13 23.17 15.14
N ALA A 45 -14.81 22.97 15.04
CA ALA A 45 -14.03 22.28 16.05
C ALA A 45 -12.93 23.16 16.66
N ARG A 46 -12.62 22.94 17.93
CA ARG A 46 -11.44 23.56 18.57
C ARG A 46 -10.15 22.86 18.17
N ALA A 47 -10.21 21.56 17.92
CA ALA A 47 -9.12 20.71 17.45
C ALA A 47 -9.67 19.62 16.55
N VAL A 48 -8.91 19.20 15.55
CA VAL A 48 -9.24 18.08 14.67
C VAL A 48 -8.12 17.04 14.77
N ILE A 49 -8.49 15.79 15.04
CA ILE A 49 -7.58 14.65 15.05
C ILE A 49 -7.84 13.82 13.80
N LEU A 50 -6.82 13.67 12.95
CA LEU A 50 -6.87 12.81 11.76
C LEU A 50 -6.56 11.37 12.16
N ALA A 51 -7.55 10.49 12.06
CA ALA A 51 -7.44 9.07 12.37
C ALA A 51 -7.98 8.21 11.21
N MET A 52 -7.72 8.64 9.97
CA MET A 52 -8.30 8.12 8.74
C MET A 52 -7.50 6.99 8.09
N GLY A 53 -6.46 6.50 8.76
CA GLY A 53 -5.56 5.50 8.22
C GLY A 53 -4.66 6.04 7.11
N CYS A 54 -4.10 5.14 6.34
CA CYS A 54 -3.16 5.42 5.27
C CYS A 54 -3.51 4.58 4.04
N ARG A 55 -3.19 5.09 2.87
CA ARG A 55 -3.28 4.37 1.61
C ARG A 55 -1.93 4.39 0.92
N GLU A 56 -1.52 3.25 0.40
CA GLU A 56 -0.32 3.13 -0.43
C GLU A 56 -0.47 3.91 -1.75
N ARG A 57 0.66 4.32 -2.31
CA ARG A 57 0.67 5.00 -3.60
C ARG A 57 0.26 4.05 -4.72
N SER A 58 -0.66 4.49 -5.54
CA SER A 58 -1.03 3.77 -6.77
C SER A 58 0.10 3.89 -7.82
N ARG A 59 0.09 2.98 -8.81
CA ARG A 59 1.02 3.05 -9.94
C ARG A 59 1.01 4.42 -10.63
N GLY A 60 -0.16 5.01 -10.80
CA GLY A 60 -0.28 6.33 -11.43
C GLY A 60 0.44 7.45 -10.66
N ALA A 61 0.44 7.37 -9.32
CA ALA A 61 1.16 8.33 -8.48
C ALA A 61 2.67 8.12 -8.47
N LEU A 62 3.15 6.93 -8.86
CA LEU A 62 4.58 6.60 -8.94
C LEU A 62 5.20 6.95 -10.29
N ASN A 63 4.38 7.27 -11.31
CA ASN A 63 4.83 7.62 -12.67
C ASN A 63 5.81 6.62 -13.29
N ILE A 64 5.63 5.32 -13.04
CA ILE A 64 6.50 4.28 -13.58
C ILE A 64 6.26 4.17 -15.10
N PRO A 65 7.32 4.23 -15.94
CA PRO A 65 7.23 4.07 -17.38
C PRO A 65 6.68 2.70 -17.80
N GLY A 66 6.16 2.62 -19.03
CA GLY A 66 5.62 1.42 -19.62
C GLY A 66 4.11 1.40 -19.76
N TYR A 67 3.58 0.26 -20.17
CA TYR A 67 2.14 0.06 -20.37
C TYR A 67 1.38 0.01 -19.04
N ARG A 68 0.06 0.00 -19.12
CA ARG A 68 -0.84 -0.17 -17.96
C ARG A 68 -1.61 -1.51 -18.06
N PRO A 69 -0.93 -2.64 -18.06
CA PRO A 69 -1.56 -3.94 -18.18
C PRO A 69 -2.33 -4.32 -16.92
N ALA A 70 -3.19 -5.33 -17.02
CA ALA A 70 -3.68 -6.05 -15.84
C ALA A 70 -2.50 -6.72 -15.09
N GLY A 71 -2.65 -6.99 -13.80
CA GLY A 71 -1.60 -7.60 -12.96
C GLY A 71 -0.86 -6.62 -12.04
N ILE A 72 -1.17 -5.31 -12.13
CA ILE A 72 -0.55 -4.30 -11.25
C ILE A 72 -1.58 -3.85 -10.21
N TYR A 73 -1.29 -4.11 -8.96
CA TYR A 73 -2.17 -3.82 -7.83
C TYR A 73 -1.45 -2.99 -6.78
N SER A 74 -2.19 -2.18 -6.06
CA SER A 74 -1.71 -1.70 -4.76
C SER A 74 -1.73 -2.85 -3.75
N ALA A 75 -0.86 -2.81 -2.74
CA ALA A 75 -0.77 -3.87 -1.74
C ALA A 75 -2.11 -4.09 -1.00
N GLY A 76 -2.85 -3.02 -0.69
CA GLY A 76 -4.17 -3.12 -0.06
C GLY A 76 -5.22 -3.76 -0.97
N THR A 77 -5.17 -3.50 -2.29
CA THR A 77 -6.05 -4.19 -3.24
C THR A 77 -5.71 -5.68 -3.33
N ALA A 78 -4.43 -6.02 -3.41
CA ALA A 78 -3.99 -7.41 -3.39
C ALA A 78 -4.40 -8.11 -2.08
N GLN A 79 -4.25 -7.43 -0.95
CA GLN A 79 -4.69 -7.93 0.37
C GLN A 79 -6.18 -8.25 0.38
N ARG A 80 -7.01 -7.36 -0.14
CA ARG A 80 -8.45 -7.59 -0.23
C ARG A 80 -8.77 -8.81 -1.09
N LEU A 81 -8.18 -8.90 -2.29
CA LEU A 81 -8.40 -10.02 -3.20
C LEU A 81 -8.06 -11.36 -2.53
N VAL A 82 -6.90 -11.45 -1.88
CA VAL A 82 -6.46 -12.69 -1.22
C VAL A 82 -7.28 -12.99 0.03
N ASN A 83 -7.46 -12.01 0.94
CA ASN A 83 -8.01 -12.28 2.27
C ASN A 83 -9.54 -12.29 2.33
N MET A 84 -10.21 -11.54 1.45
CA MET A 84 -11.67 -11.39 1.49
C MET A 84 -12.38 -12.04 0.31
N GLU A 85 -11.76 -11.99 -0.86
CA GLU A 85 -12.39 -12.48 -2.09
C GLU A 85 -11.90 -13.89 -2.49
N GLY A 86 -10.79 -14.38 -1.90
CA GLY A 86 -10.22 -15.69 -2.20
C GLY A 86 -9.55 -15.80 -3.59
N PHE A 87 -9.15 -14.66 -4.17
CA PHE A 87 -8.47 -14.62 -5.46
C PHE A 87 -6.96 -14.41 -5.30
N MET A 88 -6.19 -15.16 -6.08
CA MET A 88 -4.75 -14.96 -6.21
C MET A 88 -4.47 -13.94 -7.33
N PRO A 89 -3.96 -12.73 -7.03
CA PRO A 89 -3.73 -11.70 -8.05
C PRO A 89 -2.59 -12.01 -9.03
N GLY A 90 -1.63 -12.84 -8.61
CA GLY A 90 -0.50 -13.26 -9.44
C GLY A 90 0.23 -14.44 -8.82
N ARG A 91 0.94 -15.24 -9.64
CA ARG A 91 1.73 -16.41 -9.21
C ARG A 91 3.22 -16.09 -9.07
N GLU A 92 3.74 -15.20 -9.90
CA GLU A 92 5.09 -14.68 -9.83
C GLU A 92 5.02 -13.18 -9.51
N VAL A 93 5.48 -12.78 -8.34
CA VAL A 93 5.20 -11.47 -7.76
C VAL A 93 6.47 -10.70 -7.48
N VAL A 94 6.47 -9.43 -7.87
CA VAL A 94 7.44 -8.42 -7.44
C VAL A 94 6.70 -7.36 -6.62
N ILE A 95 7.24 -6.98 -5.49
CA ILE A 95 6.65 -5.97 -4.62
C ILE A 95 7.55 -4.73 -4.62
N LEU A 96 6.97 -3.57 -4.92
CA LEU A 96 7.63 -2.28 -4.82
C LEU A 96 7.18 -1.56 -3.55
N GLY A 97 8.11 -1.40 -2.64
CA GLY A 97 7.93 -0.79 -1.33
C GLY A 97 7.99 -1.79 -0.17
N SER A 98 8.82 -1.48 0.82
CA SER A 98 9.06 -2.30 2.01
C SER A 98 8.38 -1.74 3.26
N GLY A 99 7.29 -1.01 3.11
CA GLY A 99 6.38 -0.69 4.21
C GLY A 99 5.70 -1.95 4.74
N ASP A 100 5.12 -1.88 5.94
CA ASP A 100 4.52 -3.06 6.61
C ASP A 100 3.51 -3.82 5.74
N ILE A 101 2.68 -3.11 4.97
CA ILE A 101 1.69 -3.77 4.09
C ILE A 101 2.40 -4.58 2.99
N GLY A 102 3.45 -4.03 2.37
CA GLY A 102 4.24 -4.73 1.35
C GLY A 102 4.91 -5.99 1.91
N LEU A 103 5.53 -5.88 3.10
CA LEU A 103 6.16 -7.01 3.79
C LEU A 103 5.15 -8.11 4.17
N ILE A 104 4.02 -7.71 4.76
CA ILE A 104 2.95 -8.64 5.15
C ILE A 104 2.38 -9.35 3.91
N MET A 105 2.19 -8.63 2.80
CA MET A 105 1.70 -9.23 1.56
C MET A 105 2.72 -10.15 0.90
N ALA A 106 4.02 -9.86 0.99
CA ALA A 106 5.07 -10.79 0.54
C ALA A 106 4.91 -12.15 1.21
N ARG A 107 4.82 -12.17 2.54
CA ARG A 107 4.57 -13.39 3.32
C ARG A 107 3.21 -14.02 2.97
N ARG A 108 2.14 -13.21 2.94
CA ARG A 108 0.80 -13.73 2.72
C ARG A 108 0.66 -14.43 1.37
N MET A 109 1.13 -13.81 0.30
CA MET A 109 1.07 -14.40 -1.04
C MET A 109 1.94 -15.65 -1.15
N THR A 110 3.09 -15.69 -0.49
CA THR A 110 3.94 -16.88 -0.41
C THR A 110 3.22 -18.04 0.28
N LEU A 111 2.50 -17.79 1.37
CA LEU A 111 1.70 -18.81 2.08
C LEU A 111 0.54 -19.34 1.23
N GLU A 112 0.01 -18.54 0.33
CA GLU A 112 -1.04 -18.94 -0.62
C GLU A 112 -0.47 -19.58 -1.91
N GLY A 113 0.85 -19.78 -1.98
CA GLY A 113 1.50 -20.52 -3.08
C GLY A 113 2.04 -19.64 -4.21
N ALA A 114 2.06 -18.33 -4.09
CA ALA A 114 2.76 -17.46 -5.03
C ALA A 114 4.27 -17.47 -4.78
N LYS A 115 5.06 -17.25 -5.83
CA LYS A 115 6.50 -17.02 -5.74
C LYS A 115 6.79 -15.53 -5.71
N VAL A 116 7.04 -14.98 -4.52
CA VAL A 116 7.52 -13.61 -4.39
C VAL A 116 9.02 -13.59 -4.70
N LYS A 117 9.40 -12.96 -5.81
CA LYS A 117 10.77 -12.97 -6.33
C LYS A 117 11.67 -11.97 -5.61
N VAL A 118 11.13 -10.80 -5.30
CA VAL A 118 11.86 -9.72 -4.67
C VAL A 118 10.90 -8.68 -4.09
N VAL A 119 11.32 -8.05 -3.01
CA VAL A 119 10.79 -6.77 -2.52
C VAL A 119 11.83 -5.70 -2.81
N ALA A 120 11.46 -4.67 -3.57
CA ALA A 120 12.33 -3.53 -3.88
C ALA A 120 11.89 -2.31 -3.06
N GLU A 121 12.86 -1.55 -2.60
CA GLU A 121 12.65 -0.34 -1.80
C GLU A 121 13.51 0.80 -2.36
N LEU A 122 12.87 1.94 -2.63
CA LEU A 122 13.53 3.12 -3.13
C LEU A 122 14.56 3.69 -2.15
N MET A 123 14.25 3.62 -0.85
CA MET A 123 15.12 4.13 0.20
C MET A 123 16.26 3.16 0.52
N PRO A 124 17.38 3.64 1.08
CA PRO A 124 18.47 2.77 1.52
C PRO A 124 18.16 2.01 2.83
N TYR A 125 16.90 2.04 3.26
CA TYR A 125 16.39 1.34 4.44
C TYR A 125 14.91 0.96 4.23
N SER A 126 14.47 -0.11 4.89
CA SER A 126 13.06 -0.50 4.89
C SER A 126 12.23 0.44 5.77
N GLY A 127 11.07 0.84 5.26
CA GLY A 127 10.09 1.63 6.02
C GLY A 127 9.23 0.81 6.98
N GLY A 128 9.26 -0.52 6.89
CA GLY A 128 8.51 -1.42 7.75
C GLY A 128 9.20 -1.74 9.07
N LEU A 129 8.45 -2.32 10.01
CA LEU A 129 8.97 -2.75 11.29
C LEU A 129 10.01 -3.87 11.12
N LYS A 130 11.10 -3.83 11.87
CA LYS A 130 12.18 -4.82 11.82
C LYS A 130 11.67 -6.27 11.98
N ARG A 131 10.71 -6.49 12.87
CA ARG A 131 10.08 -7.82 13.02
C ARG A 131 9.42 -8.33 11.73
N ASN A 132 8.82 -7.44 10.95
CA ASN A 132 8.17 -7.81 9.69
C ASN A 132 9.20 -8.13 8.60
N ILE A 133 10.38 -7.49 8.61
CA ILE A 133 11.49 -7.87 7.73
C ILE A 133 11.89 -9.34 8.01
N VAL A 134 12.06 -9.68 9.29
CA VAL A 134 12.42 -11.06 9.68
C VAL A 134 11.30 -12.03 9.32
N GLN A 135 10.09 -11.82 9.87
CA GLN A 135 8.97 -12.75 9.78
C GLN A 135 8.32 -12.85 8.40
N CYS A 136 8.48 -11.84 7.56
CA CYS A 136 7.84 -11.80 6.24
C CYS A 136 8.81 -12.01 5.07
N LEU A 137 10.09 -11.72 5.25
CA LEU A 137 11.09 -11.89 4.19
C LEU A 137 12.13 -12.95 4.57
N ASN A 138 12.86 -12.78 5.66
CA ASN A 138 13.99 -13.67 6.01
C ASN A 138 13.54 -15.11 6.22
N ASP A 139 12.45 -15.32 6.96
CA ASP A 139 11.89 -16.66 7.24
C ASP A 139 11.42 -17.38 5.96
N TYR A 140 11.18 -16.66 4.87
CA TYR A 140 10.73 -17.17 3.58
C TYR A 140 11.79 -17.07 2.47
N GLY A 141 12.99 -16.59 2.78
CA GLY A 141 14.06 -16.42 1.81
C GLY A 141 13.74 -15.42 0.69
N ILE A 142 12.88 -14.43 0.96
CA ILE A 142 12.49 -13.40 -0.02
C ILE A 142 13.52 -12.29 -0.01
N PRO A 143 14.19 -12.00 -1.16
CA PRO A 143 15.19 -10.94 -1.24
C PRO A 143 14.58 -9.56 -1.02
N LEU A 144 15.29 -8.70 -0.25
CA LEU A 144 15.02 -7.28 -0.12
C LEU A 144 16.12 -6.49 -0.81
N LYS A 145 15.75 -5.71 -1.84
CA LYS A 145 16.66 -4.80 -2.55
C LYS A 145 16.37 -3.37 -2.13
N LEU A 146 17.27 -2.80 -1.36
CA LEU A 146 17.25 -1.39 -0.95
C LEU A 146 17.89 -0.52 -2.04
N SER A 147 17.53 0.77 -2.09
CA SER A 147 17.97 1.71 -3.12
C SER A 147 17.65 1.22 -4.54
N HIS A 148 16.50 0.58 -4.74
CA HIS A 148 16.02 0.09 -6.03
C HIS A 148 14.61 0.56 -6.33
N THR A 149 14.33 0.78 -7.63
CA THR A 149 12.99 1.10 -8.10
C THR A 149 12.67 0.39 -9.41
N VAL A 150 11.38 0.30 -9.73
CA VAL A 150 10.93 -0.18 -11.04
C VAL A 150 11.09 0.95 -12.06
N VAL A 151 11.85 0.69 -13.11
CA VAL A 151 12.11 1.65 -14.20
C VAL A 151 11.31 1.35 -15.45
N GLU A 152 10.83 0.11 -15.61
CA GLU A 152 9.99 -0.29 -16.73
C GLU A 152 8.98 -1.36 -16.34
N ILE A 153 7.78 -1.28 -16.92
CA ILE A 153 6.72 -2.29 -16.83
C ILE A 153 6.51 -2.87 -18.22
N ARG A 154 6.62 -4.19 -18.33
CA ARG A 154 6.45 -4.93 -19.58
C ARG A 154 5.11 -5.65 -19.63
N GLY A 155 4.59 -5.83 -20.85
CA GLY A 155 3.31 -6.44 -21.11
C GLY A 155 2.24 -5.40 -21.46
N LYS A 156 1.46 -5.66 -22.51
CA LYS A 156 0.47 -4.73 -23.04
C LYS A 156 -0.91 -4.97 -22.44
N GLU A 157 -1.40 -6.18 -22.50
CA GLU A 157 -2.71 -6.58 -21.94
C GLU A 157 -2.59 -7.02 -20.50
N ARG A 158 -1.61 -7.88 -20.22
CA ARG A 158 -1.26 -8.35 -18.88
C ARG A 158 0.24 -8.16 -18.63
N LEU A 159 0.59 -7.96 -17.38
CA LEU A 159 1.97 -7.88 -16.91
C LEU A 159 2.73 -9.17 -17.28
N THR A 160 3.91 -9.02 -17.85
CA THR A 160 4.82 -10.14 -18.18
C THR A 160 6.17 -10.00 -17.48
N GLY A 161 6.43 -8.84 -16.90
CA GLY A 161 7.65 -8.58 -16.17
C GLY A 161 7.87 -7.10 -15.90
N ILE A 162 8.90 -6.85 -15.13
CA ILE A 162 9.39 -5.49 -14.81
C ILE A 162 10.91 -5.46 -14.92
N THR A 163 11.46 -4.25 -15.02
CA THR A 163 12.89 -3.98 -14.85
C THR A 163 13.09 -3.17 -13.59
N LEU A 164 13.95 -3.64 -12.68
CA LEU A 164 14.45 -2.88 -11.54
C LEU A 164 15.76 -2.22 -11.90
N ALA A 165 16.05 -1.09 -11.30
CA ALA A 165 17.39 -0.48 -11.32
C ALA A 165 17.76 0.06 -9.93
N GLU A 166 19.06 0.08 -9.64
CA GLU A 166 19.58 0.79 -8.47
C GLU A 166 19.38 2.30 -8.64
N VAL A 167 19.19 3.01 -7.54
CA VAL A 167 19.05 4.47 -7.55
C VAL A 167 20.16 5.14 -6.76
N ASP A 168 20.54 6.32 -7.23
CA ASP A 168 21.46 7.21 -6.53
C ASP A 168 20.81 7.86 -5.29
N LYS A 169 21.57 8.65 -4.55
CA LYS A 169 21.11 9.40 -3.36
C LYS A 169 19.96 10.40 -3.64
N ASN A 170 19.70 10.73 -4.90
CA ASN A 170 18.61 11.60 -5.33
C ASN A 170 17.42 10.81 -5.85
N GLY A 171 17.46 9.47 -5.78
CA GLY A 171 16.41 8.57 -6.28
C GLY A 171 16.40 8.42 -7.79
N LYS A 172 17.46 8.78 -8.51
CA LYS A 172 17.58 8.62 -9.96
C LYS A 172 18.19 7.26 -10.29
N PRO A 173 17.58 6.51 -11.24
CA PRO A 173 18.13 5.23 -11.70
C PRO A 173 19.56 5.37 -12.21
N ILE A 174 20.42 4.42 -11.84
CA ILE A 174 21.81 4.33 -12.27
C ILE A 174 21.88 3.44 -13.51
N PRO A 175 22.27 3.96 -14.70
CA PRO A 175 22.37 3.16 -15.91
C PRO A 175 23.37 1.99 -15.75
N GLY A 176 23.03 0.84 -16.31
CA GLY A 176 23.84 -0.38 -16.25
C GLY A 176 23.61 -1.24 -15.00
N THR A 177 22.65 -0.87 -14.15
CA THR A 177 22.24 -1.66 -12.97
C THR A 177 20.89 -2.35 -13.17
N GLU A 178 20.36 -2.33 -14.39
CA GLU A 178 19.06 -2.87 -14.72
C GLU A 178 19.00 -4.39 -14.53
N GLU A 179 17.98 -4.86 -13.84
CA GLU A 179 17.70 -6.27 -13.61
C GLU A 179 16.26 -6.59 -14.02
N ASP A 180 16.10 -7.62 -14.84
CA ASP A 180 14.82 -8.06 -15.34
C ASP A 180 14.19 -9.14 -14.48
N TYR A 181 12.92 -8.97 -14.16
CA TYR A 181 12.10 -9.93 -13.44
C TYR A 181 10.85 -10.27 -14.24
N SER A 182 10.62 -11.57 -14.53
CA SER A 182 9.31 -12.01 -14.98
C SER A 182 8.34 -11.97 -13.80
N CYS A 183 7.12 -11.49 -14.04
CA CYS A 183 6.02 -11.48 -13.06
C CYS A 183 4.67 -11.33 -13.78
N ASP A 184 3.55 -11.72 -13.14
CA ASP A 184 2.22 -11.78 -13.76
C ASP A 184 1.10 -11.09 -12.96
#